data_7fe5ea52798dc33d41a9b2beaf2a55f9
#
_entry.id   7fe5ea52798dc33d41a9b2beaf2a55f9
#
_cell.length_a   1.000
_cell.length_b   1.000
_cell.length_c   1.000
_cell.angle_alpha   90.00
_cell.angle_beta   90.00
_cell.angle_gamma   90.00
#
_symmetry.space_group_name_H-M   'P 1'
#
loop_
_entity.id
_entity.type
_entity.pdbx_description
1 polymer ?
#
loop_
_entity_poly.entity_id
_entity_poly.type
_entity_poly.pdbx_seq_one_letter_code
_entity_poly.pdbx_strand_id
1 'polypeptide(L)'
;MDDAILGSVEYAIEHLHVDVVMVLGHTSCGAVTSTITSAPHGFTKLITDKIKEVIKEEKDIYKAVVINANNSKNIIKKSISMPNNVVVCAAIYDIKTGQVEIINE
;
A
#
# COMPACT_ATOMS: atom_id res chain seq x y z
N MET A 1 -5.96 -5.33 -1.70
CA MET A 1 -6.20 -4.60 -2.97
C MET A 1 -7.14 -5.42 -3.82
N ASP A 2 -8.22 -4.84 -4.25
CA ASP A 2 -9.24 -5.56 -5.01
C ASP A 2 -9.06 -5.39 -6.52
N ASP A 3 -9.85 -6.13 -7.29
CA ASP A 3 -9.73 -6.15 -8.74
C ASP A 3 -10.09 -4.82 -9.39
N ALA A 4 -10.99 -4.04 -8.79
CA ALA A 4 -11.36 -2.73 -9.32
C ALA A 4 -10.19 -1.74 -9.21
N ILE A 5 -9.45 -1.77 -8.12
CA ILE A 5 -8.27 -0.94 -7.95
C ILE A 5 -7.19 -1.36 -8.94
N LEU A 6 -6.95 -2.66 -9.09
CA LEU A 6 -6.00 -3.17 -10.08
C LEU A 6 -6.41 -2.78 -11.50
N GLY A 7 -7.70 -2.81 -11.81
CA GLY A 7 -8.21 -2.36 -13.09
C GLY A 7 -7.95 -0.89 -13.36
N SER A 8 -8.08 -0.05 -12.34
CA SER A 8 -7.77 1.38 -12.45
C SER A 8 -6.29 1.62 -12.75
N VAL A 9 -5.42 0.88 -12.09
CA VAL A 9 -3.96 0.96 -12.34
C VAL A 9 -3.63 0.49 -13.75
N GLU A 10 -4.22 -0.61 -14.17
CA GLU A 10 -4.04 -1.15 -15.53
C GLU A 10 -4.49 -0.14 -16.58
N TYR A 11 -5.63 0.49 -16.38
CA TYR A 11 -6.12 1.54 -17.28
C TYR A 11 -5.11 2.69 -17.39
N ALA A 12 -4.58 3.14 -16.26
CA ALA A 12 -3.61 4.24 -16.26
C ALA A 12 -2.35 3.87 -17.06
N ILE A 13 -1.89 2.64 -16.94
CA ILE A 13 -0.71 2.16 -17.66
C ILE A 13 -0.99 2.03 -19.15
N GLU A 14 -2.08 1.36 -19.51
CA GLU A 14 -2.36 1.00 -20.91
C GLU A 14 -2.93 2.16 -21.74
N HIS A 15 -3.76 2.99 -21.12
CA HIS A 15 -4.51 4.03 -21.85
C HIS A 15 -4.02 5.45 -21.59
N LEU A 16 -3.52 5.72 -20.40
CA LEU A 16 -3.02 7.06 -20.05
C LEU A 16 -1.49 7.15 -20.17
N HIS A 17 -0.82 6.03 -20.41
CA HIS A 17 0.62 5.97 -20.63
C HIS A 17 1.44 6.59 -19.50
N VAL A 18 1.07 6.30 -18.26
CA VAL A 18 1.84 6.78 -17.11
C VAL A 18 3.19 6.07 -17.05
N ASP A 19 4.20 6.77 -16.55
CA ASP A 19 5.55 6.24 -16.40
C ASP A 19 5.84 5.74 -14.99
N VAL A 20 5.07 6.20 -14.01
CA VAL A 20 5.28 5.87 -12.60
C VAL A 20 3.95 5.51 -11.97
N VAL A 21 3.95 4.42 -11.21
CA VAL A 21 2.88 4.05 -10.31
C VAL A 21 3.46 4.01 -8.90
N MET A 22 2.93 4.84 -8.02
CA MET A 22 3.41 4.92 -6.65
C MET A 22 2.32 4.47 -5.69
N VAL A 23 2.65 3.49 -4.84
CA VAL A 23 1.82 3.12 -3.70
C VAL A 23 2.24 4.03 -2.55
N LEU A 24 1.32 4.86 -2.07
CA LEU A 24 1.62 5.84 -1.04
C LEU A 24 0.96 5.43 0.28
N GLY A 25 1.79 4.99 1.24
CA GLY A 25 1.38 4.85 2.63
C GLY A 25 1.56 6.19 3.35
N HIS A 26 1.13 6.27 4.59
CA HIS A 26 1.32 7.50 5.36
C HIS A 26 1.55 7.19 6.83
N THR A 27 2.22 8.10 7.53
CA THR A 27 2.45 7.98 8.96
C THR A 27 1.13 8.07 9.73
N SER A 28 1.10 7.55 10.94
CA SER A 28 -0.08 7.58 11.82
C SER A 28 -1.32 6.97 11.16
N CYS A 29 -1.15 5.92 10.37
CA CYS A 29 -2.26 5.26 9.70
C CYS A 29 -3.22 4.63 10.71
N GLY A 30 -4.47 5.09 10.71
CA GLY A 30 -5.49 4.58 11.63
C GLY A 30 -5.81 3.11 11.43
N ALA A 31 -5.86 2.65 10.19
CA ALA A 31 -6.15 1.25 9.88
C ALA A 31 -5.04 0.32 10.38
N VAL A 32 -3.77 0.70 10.16
CA VAL A 32 -2.63 -0.08 10.65
C VAL A 32 -2.58 -0.04 12.18
N THR A 33 -2.78 1.13 12.77
CA THR A 33 -2.80 1.28 14.23
C THR A 33 -3.88 0.41 14.86
N SER A 34 -5.08 0.43 14.32
CA SER A 34 -6.19 -0.40 14.81
C SER A 34 -5.89 -1.89 14.69
N THR A 35 -5.22 -2.31 13.63
CA THR A 35 -4.83 -3.70 13.44
C THR A 35 -3.91 -4.18 14.57
N ILE A 36 -2.97 -3.33 14.99
CA ILE A 36 -1.97 -3.68 16.02
C ILE A 36 -2.55 -3.54 17.42
N THR A 37 -3.29 -2.46 17.71
CA THR A 37 -3.60 -2.04 19.07
C THR A 37 -5.05 -2.27 19.50
N SER A 38 -5.94 -2.57 18.56
CA SER A 38 -7.39 -2.66 18.86
C SER A 38 -7.92 -4.06 18.58
N ALA A 39 -9.20 -4.25 18.95
CA ALA A 39 -9.98 -5.42 18.58
C ALA A 39 -11.13 -4.94 17.68
N PRO A 40 -10.87 -4.65 16.39
CA PRO A 40 -11.89 -4.12 15.52
C PRO A 40 -12.99 -5.14 15.26
N HIS A 41 -14.19 -4.64 14.93
CA HIS A 41 -15.36 -5.46 14.67
C HIS A 41 -16.15 -4.88 13.49
N GLY A 42 -17.18 -5.59 13.06
CA GLY A 42 -18.02 -5.15 11.94
C GLY A 42 -17.24 -5.06 10.63
N PHE A 43 -17.60 -4.10 9.81
CA PHE A 43 -16.98 -3.93 8.51
C PHE A 43 -15.52 -3.48 8.59
N THR A 44 -15.16 -2.77 9.66
CA THR A 44 -13.76 -2.37 9.89
C THR A 44 -12.84 -3.58 9.98
N LYS A 45 -13.34 -4.66 10.58
CA LYS A 45 -12.57 -5.91 10.71
C LYS A 45 -12.16 -6.48 9.35
N LEU A 46 -12.94 -6.27 8.29
CA LEU A 46 -12.57 -6.74 6.95
C LEU A 46 -11.27 -6.09 6.47
N ILE A 47 -11.08 -4.81 6.80
CA ILE A 47 -9.86 -4.08 6.44
C ILE A 47 -8.69 -4.53 7.29
N THR A 48 -8.88 -4.58 8.62
CA THR A 48 -7.81 -4.90 9.55
C THR A 48 -7.35 -6.35 9.44
N ASP A 49 -8.25 -7.28 9.14
CA ASP A 49 -7.86 -8.67 8.91
C ASP A 49 -6.92 -8.81 7.70
N LYS A 50 -7.19 -8.06 6.62
CA LYS A 50 -6.31 -8.06 5.45
C LYS A 50 -4.93 -7.50 5.78
N ILE A 51 -4.89 -6.42 6.55
CA ILE A 51 -3.63 -5.82 7.00
C ILE A 51 -2.87 -6.83 7.88
N LYS A 52 -3.56 -7.48 8.80
CA LYS A 52 -2.96 -8.44 9.72
C LYS A 52 -2.28 -9.60 8.97
N GLU A 53 -2.89 -10.09 7.92
CA GLU A 53 -2.28 -11.13 7.09
C GLU A 53 -0.93 -10.70 6.50
N VAL A 54 -0.78 -9.41 6.23
CA VAL A 54 0.42 -8.85 5.62
C VAL A 54 1.50 -8.53 6.64
N ILE A 55 1.13 -7.83 7.72
CA ILE A 55 2.10 -7.35 8.72
C ILE A 55 2.47 -8.42 9.75
N LYS A 56 1.63 -9.45 9.90
CA LYS A 56 1.85 -10.59 10.81
C LYS A 56 2.10 -10.12 12.24
N GLU A 57 3.29 -10.37 12.79
CA GLU A 57 3.61 -10.05 14.19
C GLU A 57 4.29 -8.68 14.37
N GLU A 58 4.41 -7.90 13.31
CA GLU A 58 5.01 -6.57 13.43
C GLU A 58 4.16 -5.67 14.33
N LYS A 59 4.78 -5.06 15.32
CA LYS A 59 4.10 -4.21 16.31
C LYS A 59 4.45 -2.73 16.18
N ASP A 60 5.52 -2.40 15.49
CA ASP A 60 5.91 -1.02 15.22
C ASP A 60 5.03 -0.46 14.09
N ILE A 61 4.31 0.62 14.37
CA ILE A 61 3.33 1.17 13.42
C ILE A 61 4.00 1.63 12.13
N TYR A 62 5.13 2.32 12.22
CA TYR A 62 5.83 2.79 11.01
C TYR A 62 6.30 1.61 10.15
N LYS A 63 6.92 0.61 10.78
CA LYS A 63 7.38 -0.58 10.05
C LYS A 63 6.22 -1.33 9.42
N ALA A 64 5.09 -1.41 10.11
CA ALA A 64 3.89 -2.05 9.58
C ALA A 64 3.34 -1.30 8.36
N VAL A 65 3.35 0.03 8.38
CA VAL A 65 2.96 0.86 7.23
C VAL A 65 3.86 0.58 6.03
N VAL A 66 5.17 0.49 6.27
CA VAL A 66 6.15 0.16 5.22
C VAL A 66 5.87 -1.22 4.62
N ILE A 67 5.67 -2.22 5.46
CA ILE A 67 5.38 -3.60 5.03
C ILE A 67 4.11 -3.63 4.18
N ASN A 68 3.06 -2.95 4.62
CA ASN A 68 1.79 -2.93 3.93
C ASN A 68 1.89 -2.24 2.55
N ALA A 69 2.60 -1.12 2.48
CA ALA A 69 2.80 -0.41 1.22
C ALA A 69 3.62 -1.25 0.23
N ASN A 70 4.67 -1.89 0.68
CA ASN A 70 5.48 -2.78 -0.16
C ASN A 70 4.68 -3.98 -0.65
N ASN A 71 3.82 -4.54 0.19
CA ASN A 71 2.96 -5.64 -0.22
C ASN A 71 2.03 -5.23 -1.36
N SER A 72 1.41 -4.05 -1.26
CA SER A 72 0.54 -3.53 -2.31
C SER A 72 1.31 -3.28 -3.61
N LYS A 73 2.52 -2.74 -3.51
CA LYS A 73 3.41 -2.57 -4.66
C LYS A 73 3.67 -3.91 -5.36
N ASN A 74 3.99 -4.94 -4.59
CA ASN A 74 4.28 -6.27 -5.13
C ASN A 74 3.06 -6.91 -5.77
N ILE A 75 1.87 -6.70 -5.23
CA ILE A 75 0.62 -7.17 -5.84
C ILE A 75 0.44 -6.55 -7.21
N ILE A 76 0.65 -5.24 -7.34
CA ILE A 76 0.54 -4.54 -8.63
C ILE A 76 1.53 -5.13 -9.64
N LYS A 77 2.79 -5.30 -9.23
CA LYS A 77 3.84 -5.83 -10.11
C LYS A 77 3.56 -7.26 -10.59
N LYS A 78 2.93 -8.07 -9.74
CA LYS A 78 2.59 -9.45 -10.09
C LYS A 78 1.32 -9.56 -10.92
N SER A 79 0.36 -8.66 -10.70
CA SER A 79 -0.97 -8.77 -11.28
C SER A 79 -1.10 -8.13 -12.65
N ILE A 80 -0.27 -7.15 -12.95
CA ILE A 80 -0.36 -6.37 -14.18
C ILE A 80 0.93 -6.53 -14.98
N SER A 81 0.78 -6.81 -16.28
CA SER A 81 1.92 -6.88 -17.19
C SER A 81 2.48 -5.47 -17.38
N MET A 82 3.75 -5.27 -16.99
CA MET A 82 4.38 -3.95 -17.02
C MET A 82 5.24 -3.74 -18.24
N PRO A 83 5.04 -2.64 -18.98
CA PRO A 83 6.04 -2.20 -19.97
C PRO A 83 7.36 -1.86 -19.25
N ASN A 84 8.48 -1.99 -19.99
CA ASN A 84 9.81 -1.77 -19.39
C ASN A 84 10.03 -0.34 -18.90
N ASN A 85 9.29 0.62 -19.42
CA ASN A 85 9.44 2.03 -19.05
C ASN A 85 8.61 2.44 -17.83
N VAL A 86 7.79 1.55 -17.28
CA VAL A 86 6.96 1.87 -16.12
C VAL A 86 7.66 1.46 -14.84
N VAL A 87 7.78 2.40 -13.91
CA VAL A 87 8.35 2.16 -12.58
C VAL A 87 7.22 2.05 -11.57
N VAL A 88 7.23 0.97 -10.79
CA VAL A 88 6.30 0.81 -9.67
C VAL A 88 7.10 0.92 -8.38
N CYS A 89 6.74 1.85 -7.53
CA CYS A 89 7.43 2.09 -6.27
C CYS A 89 6.47 2.26 -5.11
N ALA A 90 7.00 2.21 -3.90
CA ALA A 90 6.26 2.50 -2.68
C ALA A 90 6.93 3.66 -1.96
N ALA A 91 6.12 4.47 -1.28
CA ALA A 91 6.61 5.63 -0.54
C ALA A 91 5.72 5.86 0.67
N ILE A 92 6.25 6.60 1.64
CA ILE A 92 5.52 6.98 2.86
C ILE A 92 5.41 8.50 2.93
N TYR A 93 4.19 8.99 3.05
CA TYR A 93 3.89 10.39 3.25
C TYR A 93 3.87 10.70 4.74
N ASP A 94 4.67 11.69 5.17
CA ASP A 94 4.64 12.15 6.55
C ASP A 94 3.57 13.23 6.68
N ILE A 95 2.50 12.94 7.40
CA ILE A 95 1.35 13.85 7.52
C ILE A 95 1.67 15.09 8.34
N LYS A 96 2.75 15.09 9.12
CA LYS A 96 3.16 16.27 9.91
C LYS A 96 4.01 17.24 9.11
N THR A 97 4.86 16.72 8.23
CA THR A 97 5.83 17.55 7.50
C THR A 97 5.50 17.72 6.03
N GLY A 98 4.66 16.84 5.47
CA GLY A 98 4.39 16.81 4.05
C GLY A 98 5.47 16.16 3.20
N GLN A 99 6.50 15.59 3.83
CA GLN A 99 7.57 14.93 3.11
C GLN A 99 7.14 13.55 2.63
N VAL A 100 7.67 13.15 1.46
CA VAL A 100 7.47 11.82 0.88
C VAL A 100 8.82 11.12 0.82
N GLU A 101 8.90 9.94 1.44
CA GLU A 101 10.10 9.12 1.43
C GLU A 101 9.88 7.89 0.57
N ILE A 102 10.67 7.74 -0.48
CA ILE A 102 10.64 6.54 -1.32
C ILE A 102 11.25 5.39 -0.54
N ILE A 103 10.55 4.25 -0.52
CA ILE A 103 11.04 3.06 0.16
C ILE A 103 11.86 2.24 -0.83
N ASN A 104 13.10 1.97 -0.45
CA ASN A 104 13.96 1.05 -1.18
C ASN A 104 13.94 -0.30 -0.47
N GLU A 105 13.62 -1.33 -1.20
CA GLU A 105 13.67 -2.67 -0.67
C GLU A 105 15.06 -3.23 -0.69
#